data_5a1d4f3e567cddab0e14290ece103565
#
_entry.id   5a1d4f3e567cddab0e14290ece103565
#
_cell.length_a   1.000
_cell.length_b   1.000
_cell.length_c   1.000
_cell.angle_alpha   90.00
_cell.angle_beta   90.00
_cell.angle_gamma   90.00
#
_symmetry.space_group_name_H-M   'P 1'
#
loop_
_entity.id
_entity.type
_entity.pdbx_description
1 polymer ?
#
loop_
_entity_poly.entity_id
_entity_poly.type
_entity_poly.pdbx_seq_one_letter_code
_entity_poly.pdbx_strand_id
1 'polypeptide(L)'
;MEEGQQRVARELRALNHRSSGVQGDDVEHLLADVDAEGRRLRVRFCAHPFSPFDGGATMLRRGAGRAIPLVVGPAVKREAVAYLRAEHGLSERRACHIVGADRTMIRYRSRRAPDTALRGRLRDLANERRRFGYRRLFVLLRREGEPSGINRIYRLYREEGLTVRKRKARRKAVGTRAPILVEARPNARWSLDFVHDQFDCGRRFRVLNIVDDVTRECLAAIPDTSISGRRVARELAALIERRGKPGMIVSDNGTELTSNAILTFAADRDIEWHYIAPGKPMQNGFVESFNGRMRDELLNETMFRNLAHARIVIAAWAADYNTERPHSALDYQTPADYARTLTAAIARPAARDESSARRAIAQPAPIGVNTNRAPVAAG
;
A
#
# COMPACT_ATOMS: atom_id res chain seq x y z
N MET A 1 36.57 11.83 40.88
CA MET A 1 36.18 12.09 39.46
C MET A 1 35.63 10.84 38.79
N GLU A 2 36.12 9.65 39.07
CA GLU A 2 35.60 8.37 38.52
C GLU A 2 34.17 8.01 38.98
N GLU A 3 33.83 8.31 40.25
CA GLU A 3 32.48 8.03 40.77
C GLU A 3 31.39 8.87 40.07
N GLY A 4 31.68 10.11 39.70
CA GLY A 4 30.74 10.97 38.94
C GLY A 4 30.47 10.45 37.54
N GLN A 5 31.49 9.90 36.86
CA GLN A 5 31.35 9.32 35.51
C GLN A 5 30.59 7.98 35.54
N GLN A 6 30.82 7.17 36.55
CA GLN A 6 30.07 5.90 36.75
C GLN A 6 28.62 6.14 37.11
N ARG A 7 28.31 7.19 37.86
CA ARG A 7 26.95 7.57 38.22
C ARG A 7 26.17 8.03 37.00
N VAL A 8 26.72 8.90 36.17
CA VAL A 8 26.09 9.35 34.90
C VAL A 8 25.87 8.17 33.95
N ALA A 9 26.82 7.25 33.85
CA ALA A 9 26.67 6.03 33.03
C ALA A 9 25.56 5.07 33.54
N ARG A 10 25.37 4.98 34.88
CA ARG A 10 24.29 4.16 35.47
C ARG A 10 22.92 4.81 35.28
N GLU A 11 22.81 6.13 35.43
CA GLU A 11 21.55 6.86 35.22
C GLU A 11 21.13 6.84 33.75
N LEU A 12 22.07 6.94 32.81
CA LEU A 12 21.80 6.76 31.38
C LEU A 12 21.32 5.34 31.02
N ARG A 13 21.83 4.31 31.70
CA ARG A 13 21.33 2.92 31.56
C ARG A 13 19.91 2.75 32.14
N ALA A 14 19.59 3.44 33.25
CA ALA A 14 18.27 3.38 33.86
C ALA A 14 17.18 4.06 33.02
N LEU A 15 17.52 5.13 32.27
CA LEU A 15 16.65 5.78 31.29
C LEU A 15 16.32 4.84 30.12
N ASN A 16 17.29 4.06 29.68
CA ASN A 16 17.09 3.06 28.64
C ASN A 16 16.12 1.94 29.03
N HIS A 17 16.07 1.57 30.32
CA HIS A 17 15.14 0.55 30.83
C HIS A 17 13.70 1.03 31.02
N ARG A 18 13.48 2.34 31.12
CA ARG A 18 12.10 2.90 31.25
C ARG A 18 11.39 3.10 29.89
N SER A 19 12.14 3.07 28.78
CA SER A 19 11.59 3.14 27.42
C SER A 19 11.24 1.75 26.83
N SER A 20 11.43 0.67 27.55
CA SER A 20 11.23 -0.71 27.07
C SER A 20 9.76 -1.17 26.95
N GLY A 21 8.82 -0.25 26.72
CA GLY A 21 7.44 -0.55 26.35
C GLY A 21 7.13 -0.47 24.86
N VAL A 22 8.12 -0.15 24.02
CA VAL A 22 7.95 -0.06 22.56
C VAL A 22 8.84 -1.11 21.90
N GLN A 23 8.24 -2.19 21.43
CA GLN A 23 8.87 -3.10 20.49
C GLN A 23 9.04 -2.41 19.15
N GLY A 24 10.25 -2.07 18.78
CA GLY A 24 10.60 -1.49 17.49
C GLY A 24 12.09 -1.17 17.45
N ASP A 25 12.76 -1.64 16.41
CA ASP A 25 14.20 -1.66 16.16
C ASP A 25 14.90 -0.28 16.00
N ASP A 26 14.50 0.75 16.72
CA ASP A 26 15.10 2.08 16.67
C ASP A 26 15.34 2.60 18.09
N VAL A 27 16.27 1.98 18.84
CA VAL A 27 16.78 2.55 20.09
C VAL A 27 18.11 3.22 19.81
N GLU A 28 18.08 4.53 19.69
CA GLU A 28 19.30 5.35 19.67
C GLU A 28 19.86 5.43 21.09
N HIS A 29 21.07 4.93 21.31
CA HIS A 29 21.77 5.04 22.58
C HIS A 29 22.52 6.38 22.67
N LEU A 30 22.15 7.19 23.66
CA LEU A 30 22.83 8.42 24.00
C LEU A 30 23.98 8.13 24.98
N LEU A 31 25.23 8.32 24.58
CA LEU A 31 26.40 8.27 25.46
C LEU A 31 26.96 9.67 25.62
N ALA A 32 27.11 10.10 26.87
CA ALA A 32 27.72 11.39 27.20
C ALA A 32 29.09 11.16 27.87
N ASP A 33 30.13 11.69 27.27
CA ASP A 33 31.49 11.76 27.87
C ASP A 33 31.76 13.19 28.33
N VAL A 34 32.15 13.34 29.57
CA VAL A 34 32.61 14.63 30.15
C VAL A 34 34.15 14.61 30.17
N ASP A 35 34.79 15.66 29.64
CA ASP A 35 36.23 15.76 29.73
C ASP A 35 36.72 16.00 31.18
N ALA A 36 37.97 15.65 31.45
CA ALA A 36 38.57 15.65 32.80
C ALA A 36 38.53 17.01 33.51
N GLU A 37 38.21 18.07 32.79
CA GLU A 37 38.15 19.45 33.31
C GLU A 37 36.73 20.00 33.43
N GLY A 38 35.70 19.19 33.08
CA GLY A 38 34.28 19.59 33.16
C GLY A 38 33.86 20.71 32.20
N ARG A 39 34.73 21.07 31.25
CA ARG A 39 34.52 22.21 30.35
C ARG A 39 33.82 21.88 29.05
N ARG A 40 33.81 20.58 28.62
CA ARG A 40 33.17 20.12 27.39
C ARG A 40 32.46 18.80 27.58
N LEU A 41 31.16 18.77 27.37
CA LEU A 41 30.33 17.57 27.29
C LEU A 41 30.29 17.09 25.82
N ARG A 42 30.74 15.88 25.56
CA ARG A 42 30.58 15.25 24.23
C ARG A 42 29.45 14.24 24.30
N VAL A 43 28.38 14.54 23.61
CA VAL A 43 27.22 13.62 23.49
C VAL A 43 27.41 12.77 22.24
N ARG A 44 27.43 11.45 22.42
CA ARG A 44 27.56 10.50 21.32
C ARG A 44 26.25 9.73 21.15
N PHE A 45 25.81 9.63 19.92
CA PHE A 45 24.70 8.78 19.52
C PHE A 45 25.26 7.57 18.77
N CYS A 46 24.90 6.35 19.20
CA CYS A 46 25.20 5.14 18.47
C CYS A 46 23.94 4.71 17.70
N ALA A 47 23.99 4.83 16.38
CA ALA A 47 22.96 4.26 15.52
C ALA A 47 23.33 2.82 15.14
N HIS A 48 22.37 1.91 15.24
CA HIS A 48 22.54 0.52 14.77
C HIS A 48 22.50 0.43 13.24
N PRO A 49 23.33 -0.41 12.58
CA PRO A 49 23.59 -0.38 11.14
C PRO A 49 22.58 -1.14 10.29
N PHE A 50 21.27 -0.96 10.47
CA PHE A 50 20.28 -1.57 9.57
C PHE A 50 19.01 -0.71 9.43
N SER A 51 19.09 0.34 8.59
CA SER A 51 17.90 0.91 7.95
C SER A 51 18.23 1.25 6.49
N PRO A 52 17.48 0.72 5.49
CA PRO A 52 17.76 0.97 4.07
C PRO A 52 17.07 2.23 3.52
N PHE A 53 16.88 3.27 4.34
CA PHE A 53 16.36 4.55 3.89
C PHE A 53 17.16 5.69 4.50
N ASP A 54 18.43 5.82 4.06
CA ASP A 54 19.24 6.99 4.34
C ASP A 54 19.08 8.01 3.21
N GLY A 55 18.32 9.05 3.48
CA GLY A 55 18.39 10.30 2.77
C GLY A 55 19.55 11.14 3.36
N GLY A 56 20.74 11.03 2.77
CA GLY A 56 21.77 12.04 2.77
C GLY A 56 22.38 12.46 4.11
N ALA A 57 23.11 11.60 4.80
CA ALA A 57 24.10 12.01 5.80
C ALA A 57 25.49 12.05 5.16
N THR A 58 25.97 13.24 4.86
CA THR A 58 27.34 13.44 4.37
C THR A 58 28.33 13.19 5.52
N MET A 59 29.06 12.08 5.47
CA MET A 59 30.17 11.80 6.35
C MET A 59 31.37 12.69 5.98
N LEU A 60 31.74 13.63 6.85
CA LEU A 60 33.02 14.29 6.81
C LEU A 60 34.06 13.41 7.51
N ARG A 61 34.90 12.73 6.74
CA ARG A 61 36.10 12.07 7.24
C ARG A 61 37.16 13.12 7.51
N ARG A 62 37.54 13.29 8.76
CA ARG A 62 38.87 13.83 9.13
C ARG A 62 39.63 12.77 9.92
N GLY A 63 40.85 12.52 9.49
CA GLY A 63 41.93 11.63 9.93
C GLY A 63 41.75 10.88 11.25
N ALA A 64 42.18 9.64 11.26
CA ALA A 64 42.38 8.67 12.37
C ALA A 64 41.83 9.08 13.75
N GLY A 65 40.56 9.33 13.89
CA GLY A 65 39.91 9.69 15.13
C GLY A 65 38.38 9.54 14.96
N ARG A 66 37.83 8.65 15.73
CA ARG A 66 36.40 8.39 16.03
C ARG A 66 35.41 9.34 15.35
N ALA A 67 34.55 8.78 14.48
CA ALA A 67 33.42 9.49 13.93
C ALA A 67 32.49 9.98 15.06
N ILE A 68 32.21 11.26 15.10
CA ILE A 68 31.26 11.88 16.03
C ILE A 68 29.92 11.91 15.29
N PRO A 69 28.89 11.21 15.72
CA PRO A 69 27.58 11.35 15.11
C PRO A 69 27.04 12.76 15.37
N LEU A 70 26.66 13.44 14.30
CA LEU A 70 26.07 14.76 14.36
C LEU A 70 24.66 14.70 14.91
N VAL A 71 24.33 15.44 15.95
CA VAL A 71 22.95 15.65 16.43
C VAL A 71 22.25 16.56 15.41
N VAL A 72 21.58 15.98 14.42
CA VAL A 72 21.15 16.71 13.23
C VAL A 72 19.73 17.27 13.35
N GLY A 73 18.85 16.63 14.11
CA GLY A 73 17.42 16.99 14.14
C GLY A 73 17.03 17.99 15.23
N PRO A 74 16.10 18.94 14.94
CA PRO A 74 15.64 19.93 15.94
C PRO A 74 14.97 19.30 17.17
N ALA A 75 14.31 18.17 17.04
CA ALA A 75 13.66 17.45 18.16
C ALA A 75 14.71 16.92 19.14
N VAL A 76 15.70 16.19 18.62
CA VAL A 76 16.80 15.61 19.41
C VAL A 76 17.63 16.71 20.10
N LYS A 77 17.86 17.84 19.42
CA LYS A 77 18.54 19.00 20.04
C LYS A 77 17.74 19.58 21.21
N ARG A 78 16.39 19.63 21.12
CA ARG A 78 15.54 20.08 22.23
C ARG A 78 15.63 19.15 23.43
N GLU A 79 15.55 17.85 23.18
CA GLU A 79 15.67 16.82 24.22
C GLU A 79 17.04 16.88 24.91
N ALA A 80 18.13 16.98 24.14
CA ALA A 80 19.47 17.10 24.68
C ALA A 80 19.65 18.39 25.53
N VAL A 81 19.11 19.52 25.08
CA VAL A 81 19.13 20.77 25.86
C VAL A 81 18.30 20.66 27.12
N ALA A 82 17.11 20.06 27.05
CA ALA A 82 16.22 19.82 28.19
C ALA A 82 16.91 18.92 29.22
N TYR A 83 17.55 17.84 28.79
CA TYR A 83 18.31 16.94 29.63
C TYR A 83 19.46 17.66 30.37
N LEU A 84 20.31 18.42 29.65
CA LEU A 84 21.40 19.15 30.25
C LEU A 84 20.94 20.18 31.28
N ARG A 85 19.78 20.77 31.11
CA ARG A 85 19.20 21.70 32.10
C ARG A 85 18.65 20.97 33.32
N ALA A 86 17.95 19.85 33.13
CA ALA A 86 17.34 19.11 34.23
C ALA A 86 18.38 18.38 35.10
N GLU A 87 19.29 17.64 34.48
CA GLU A 87 20.22 16.76 35.20
C GLU A 87 21.51 17.46 35.65
N HIS A 88 21.95 18.47 34.90
CA HIS A 88 23.23 19.13 35.17
C HIS A 88 23.08 20.59 35.62
N GLY A 89 21.85 21.07 35.79
CA GLY A 89 21.60 22.45 36.27
C GLY A 89 22.14 23.55 35.33
N LEU A 90 22.43 23.21 34.06
CA LEU A 90 23.05 24.16 33.13
C LEU A 90 22.05 25.23 32.67
N SER A 91 22.54 26.47 32.52
CA SER A 91 21.73 27.51 31.89
C SER A 91 21.39 27.15 30.45
N GLU A 92 20.24 27.59 29.97
CA GLU A 92 19.80 27.36 28.57
C GLU A 92 20.86 27.79 27.55
N ARG A 93 21.51 28.94 27.78
CA ARG A 93 22.57 29.44 26.91
C ARG A 93 23.74 28.47 26.82
N ARG A 94 24.19 27.94 27.96
CA ARG A 94 25.32 26.99 28.01
C ARG A 94 24.96 25.65 27.41
N ALA A 95 23.78 25.12 27.73
CA ALA A 95 23.28 23.88 27.15
C ALA A 95 23.12 23.97 25.62
N CYS A 96 22.56 25.05 25.10
CA CYS A 96 22.46 25.29 23.66
C CYS A 96 23.84 25.39 22.98
N HIS A 97 24.80 26.02 23.61
CA HIS A 97 26.17 26.12 23.10
C HIS A 97 26.83 24.73 23.00
N ILE A 98 26.68 23.89 24.03
CA ILE A 98 27.24 22.53 24.08
C ILE A 98 26.63 21.65 22.99
N VAL A 99 25.31 21.72 22.80
CA VAL A 99 24.55 20.90 21.81
C VAL A 99 24.70 21.48 20.39
N GLY A 100 25.23 22.68 20.22
CA GLY A 100 25.24 23.37 18.93
C GLY A 100 23.84 23.69 18.45
N ALA A 101 22.94 24.12 19.34
CA ALA A 101 21.57 24.44 19.07
C ALA A 101 21.31 25.95 19.12
N ASP A 102 20.52 26.46 18.18
CA ASP A 102 20.05 27.86 18.24
C ASP A 102 18.97 28.00 19.32
N ARG A 103 19.00 29.05 20.13
CA ARG A 103 18.04 29.29 21.21
C ARG A 103 16.64 29.58 20.69
N THR A 104 16.53 30.23 19.54
CA THR A 104 15.22 30.49 18.89
C THR A 104 14.56 29.18 18.51
N MET A 105 15.34 28.24 17.96
CA MET A 105 14.86 26.89 17.64
C MET A 105 14.42 26.12 18.90
N ILE A 106 15.16 26.23 20.01
CA ILE A 106 14.81 25.55 21.28
C ILE A 106 13.53 26.13 21.88
N ARG A 107 13.37 27.46 21.84
CA ARG A 107 12.19 28.17 22.35
C ARG A 107 10.98 28.10 21.43
N TYR A 108 11.18 27.73 20.18
CA TYR A 108 10.06 27.63 19.21
C TYR A 108 8.97 26.68 19.71
N ARG A 109 7.76 27.20 19.83
CA ARG A 109 6.54 26.45 20.07
C ARG A 109 5.68 26.49 18.81
N SER A 110 5.27 25.34 18.34
CA SER A 110 4.36 25.29 17.19
C SER A 110 3.03 25.99 17.55
N ARG A 111 2.62 26.92 16.71
CA ARG A 111 1.29 27.58 16.81
C ARG A 111 0.19 26.77 16.12
N ARG A 112 0.54 25.65 15.52
CA ARG A 112 -0.40 24.78 14.82
C ARG A 112 -1.29 24.06 15.82
N ALA A 113 -2.60 24.02 15.53
CA ALA A 113 -3.54 23.20 16.29
C ALA A 113 -3.10 21.72 16.32
N PRO A 114 -3.31 21.02 17.43
CA PRO A 114 -2.94 19.61 17.53
C PRO A 114 -3.71 18.76 16.51
N ASP A 115 -3.05 17.73 15.98
CA ASP A 115 -3.61 16.82 14.98
C ASP A 115 -4.61 15.79 15.58
N THR A 116 -5.16 16.02 16.77
CA THR A 116 -5.90 15.03 17.55
C THR A 116 -7.13 14.47 16.83
N ALA A 117 -7.96 15.34 16.27
CA ALA A 117 -9.16 14.92 15.53
C ALA A 117 -8.78 14.12 14.27
N LEU A 118 -7.79 14.59 13.52
CA LEU A 118 -7.30 13.92 12.32
C LEU A 118 -6.66 12.56 12.64
N ARG A 119 -5.92 12.46 13.75
CA ARG A 119 -5.38 11.16 14.23
C ARG A 119 -6.48 10.19 14.59
N GLY A 120 -7.51 10.66 15.31
CA GLY A 120 -8.69 9.85 15.61
C GLY A 120 -9.33 9.30 14.35
N ARG A 121 -9.71 10.19 13.41
CA ARG A 121 -10.34 9.76 12.16
C ARG A 121 -9.47 8.84 11.32
N LEU A 122 -8.15 9.09 11.26
CA LEU A 122 -7.20 8.22 10.55
C LEU A 122 -7.14 6.81 11.16
N ARG A 123 -7.18 6.69 12.50
CA ARG A 123 -7.25 5.40 13.21
C ARG A 123 -8.57 4.67 12.92
N ASP A 124 -9.68 5.39 12.95
CA ASP A 124 -11.01 4.81 12.66
C ASP A 124 -11.05 4.21 11.26
N LEU A 125 -10.64 4.99 10.25
CA LEU A 125 -10.55 4.50 8.87
C LEU A 125 -9.57 3.33 8.70
N ALA A 126 -8.45 3.33 9.43
CA ALA A 126 -7.51 2.23 9.39
C ALA A 126 -8.07 0.96 10.04
N ASN A 127 -8.91 1.08 11.07
CA ASN A 127 -9.61 -0.03 11.71
C ASN A 127 -10.74 -0.58 10.84
N GLU A 128 -11.50 0.28 10.18
CA GLU A 128 -12.52 -0.11 9.20
C GLU A 128 -11.90 -0.81 7.98
N ARG A 129 -10.74 -0.34 7.55
CA ARG A 129 -10.04 -0.75 6.33
C ARG A 129 -8.63 -1.29 6.63
N ARG A 130 -8.52 -2.34 7.40
CA ARG A 130 -7.25 -2.88 7.95
C ARG A 130 -6.14 -3.13 6.91
N ARG A 131 -6.49 -3.32 5.64
CA ARG A 131 -5.54 -3.57 4.55
C ARG A 131 -5.24 -2.35 3.69
N PHE A 132 -5.76 -1.15 4.08
CA PHE A 132 -5.50 0.07 3.35
C PHE A 132 -4.21 0.73 3.86
N GLY A 133 -3.30 1.00 2.94
CA GLY A 133 -2.14 1.85 3.23
C GLY A 133 -2.50 3.34 3.17
N TYR A 134 -1.61 4.18 3.68
CA TYR A 134 -1.80 5.63 3.81
C TYR A 134 -2.34 6.34 2.55
N ARG A 135 -1.99 5.88 1.33
CA ARG A 135 -2.47 6.51 0.09
C ARG A 135 -3.98 6.36 -0.10
N ARG A 136 -4.54 5.19 0.20
CA ARG A 136 -5.99 4.97 0.14
C ARG A 136 -6.70 5.68 1.27
N LEU A 137 -6.16 5.63 2.49
CA LEU A 137 -6.70 6.38 3.62
C LEU A 137 -6.69 7.89 3.34
N PHE A 138 -5.65 8.42 2.70
CA PHE A 138 -5.60 9.80 2.24
C PHE A 138 -6.74 10.14 1.28
N VAL A 139 -7.03 9.25 0.30
CA VAL A 139 -8.14 9.48 -0.65
C VAL A 139 -9.49 9.49 0.08
N LEU A 140 -9.71 8.57 1.03
CA LEU A 140 -10.93 8.55 1.83
C LEU A 140 -11.09 9.84 2.65
N LEU A 141 -10.04 10.26 3.36
CA LEU A 141 -10.04 11.54 4.10
C LEU A 141 -10.32 12.73 3.18
N ARG A 142 -9.78 12.73 1.96
CA ARG A 142 -10.06 13.81 0.98
C ARG A 142 -11.52 13.82 0.54
N ARG A 143 -12.17 12.66 0.39
CA ARG A 143 -13.61 12.55 0.10
C ARG A 143 -14.46 13.06 1.27
N GLU A 144 -13.99 12.92 2.51
CA GLU A 144 -14.61 13.48 3.72
C GLU A 144 -14.36 14.98 3.88
N GLY A 145 -13.61 15.62 2.97
CA GLY A 145 -13.32 17.05 3.01
C GLY A 145 -12.07 17.44 3.82
N GLU A 146 -11.24 16.48 4.26
CA GLU A 146 -10.00 16.79 5.00
C GLU A 146 -8.99 17.50 4.06
N PRO A 147 -8.56 18.74 4.36
CA PRO A 147 -7.69 19.51 3.47
C PRO A 147 -6.21 19.14 3.56
N SER A 148 -5.83 18.27 4.49
CA SER A 148 -4.43 17.91 4.76
C SER A 148 -3.74 17.27 3.56
N GLY A 149 -2.48 17.65 3.32
CA GLY A 149 -1.66 17.05 2.26
C GLY A 149 -1.18 15.63 2.60
N ILE A 150 -0.84 14.86 1.58
CA ILE A 150 -0.44 13.46 1.69
C ILE A 150 0.76 13.23 2.63
N ASN A 151 1.72 14.16 2.66
CA ASN A 151 2.90 14.04 3.53
C ASN A 151 2.53 14.14 5.02
N ARG A 152 1.53 15.00 5.37
CA ARG A 152 0.99 15.08 6.74
C ARG A 152 0.33 13.78 7.13
N ILE A 153 -0.53 13.23 6.27
CA ILE A 153 -1.21 11.96 6.51
C ILE A 153 -0.19 10.83 6.64
N TYR A 154 0.84 10.77 5.78
CA TYR A 154 1.89 9.76 5.86
C TYR A 154 2.67 9.82 7.17
N ARG A 155 3.03 11.03 7.64
CA ARG A 155 3.69 11.21 8.94
C ARG A 155 2.81 10.69 10.07
N LEU A 156 1.54 11.13 10.15
CA LEU A 156 0.60 10.68 11.18
C LEU A 156 0.37 9.17 11.11
N TYR A 157 0.21 8.60 9.92
CA TYR A 157 0.07 7.17 9.70
C TYR A 157 1.24 6.36 10.26
N ARG A 158 2.46 6.88 10.15
CA ARG A 158 3.65 6.24 10.73
C ARG A 158 3.73 6.43 12.24
N GLU A 159 3.46 7.61 12.74
CA GLU A 159 3.46 7.93 14.16
C GLU A 159 2.42 7.09 14.93
N GLU A 160 1.28 6.80 14.32
CA GLU A 160 0.21 5.95 14.89
C GLU A 160 0.46 4.43 14.68
N GLY A 161 1.56 4.03 14.07
CA GLY A 161 1.88 2.62 13.87
C GLY A 161 0.95 1.86 12.91
N LEU A 162 0.17 2.57 12.06
CA LEU A 162 -0.86 2.00 11.19
C LEU A 162 -0.30 1.27 9.94
N THR A 163 0.99 0.96 9.92
CA THR A 163 1.65 0.40 8.73
C THR A 163 1.16 -1.00 8.40
N VAL A 164 0.65 -1.17 7.19
CA VAL A 164 0.23 -2.48 6.67
C VAL A 164 1.44 -3.26 6.19
N ARG A 165 1.59 -4.50 6.68
CA ARG A 165 2.67 -5.39 6.26
C ARG A 165 2.60 -5.65 4.76
N LYS A 166 3.64 -5.26 4.03
CA LYS A 166 3.78 -5.58 2.60
C LYS A 166 4.33 -7.01 2.45
N ARG A 167 3.67 -7.84 1.64
CA ARG A 167 4.28 -9.11 1.21
C ARG A 167 5.55 -8.78 0.41
N LYS A 168 6.70 -9.31 0.82
CA LYS A 168 7.91 -9.24 0.01
C LYS A 168 7.66 -10.08 -1.24
N ALA A 169 7.56 -9.43 -2.39
CA ALA A 169 7.52 -10.15 -3.65
C ALA A 169 8.85 -10.86 -3.86
N ARG A 170 8.82 -12.15 -4.22
CA ARG A 170 10.04 -12.84 -4.70
C ARG A 170 10.52 -12.11 -5.95
N ARG A 171 11.81 -11.82 -6.04
CA ARG A 171 12.41 -11.33 -7.28
C ARG A 171 12.19 -12.38 -8.35
N LYS A 172 11.34 -12.09 -9.32
CA LYS A 172 11.13 -12.91 -10.51
C LYS A 172 11.95 -12.30 -11.64
N ALA A 173 12.57 -13.13 -12.47
CA ALA A 173 13.15 -12.67 -13.72
C ALA A 173 12.06 -11.97 -14.55
N VAL A 174 12.33 -10.75 -14.99
CA VAL A 174 11.40 -9.96 -15.81
C VAL A 174 11.74 -10.27 -17.26
N GLY A 175 11.00 -11.21 -17.86
CA GLY A 175 11.01 -11.39 -19.31
C GLY A 175 10.24 -10.26 -20.02
N THR A 176 10.47 -10.11 -21.31
CA THR A 176 9.67 -9.22 -22.18
C THR A 176 8.20 -9.64 -22.12
N ARG A 177 7.35 -8.75 -21.62
CA ARG A 177 5.91 -8.99 -21.51
C ARG A 177 5.21 -8.16 -22.56
N ALA A 178 4.65 -8.81 -23.58
CA ALA A 178 3.72 -8.13 -24.46
C ALA A 178 2.43 -7.83 -23.67
N PRO A 179 1.95 -6.58 -23.62
CA PRO A 179 0.67 -6.27 -23.02
C PRO A 179 -0.44 -6.98 -23.82
N ILE A 180 -1.40 -7.57 -23.13
CA ILE A 180 -2.62 -8.08 -23.77
C ILE A 180 -3.40 -6.85 -24.22
N LEU A 181 -3.52 -6.66 -25.54
CA LEU A 181 -4.31 -5.60 -26.12
C LEU A 181 -5.79 -5.92 -25.89
N VAL A 182 -6.43 -5.16 -25.02
CA VAL A 182 -7.88 -5.20 -24.78
C VAL A 182 -8.44 -3.87 -25.24
N GLU A 183 -9.52 -3.89 -25.99
CA GLU A 183 -10.22 -2.69 -26.41
C GLU A 183 -10.65 -1.89 -25.17
N ALA A 184 -10.39 -0.58 -25.18
CA ALA A 184 -10.65 0.29 -24.04
C ALA A 184 -12.15 0.67 -23.96
N ARG A 185 -13.02 -0.34 -23.77
CA ARG A 185 -14.45 -0.14 -23.56
C ARG A 185 -14.98 -1.11 -22.48
N PRO A 186 -16.02 -0.74 -21.73
CA PRO A 186 -16.69 -1.66 -20.82
C PRO A 186 -17.17 -2.91 -21.56
N ASN A 187 -17.16 -4.04 -20.90
CA ASN A 187 -17.52 -5.37 -21.45
C ASN A 187 -16.66 -5.83 -22.62
N ALA A 188 -15.49 -5.22 -22.89
CA ALA A 188 -14.59 -5.74 -23.93
C ALA A 188 -14.10 -7.15 -23.57
N ARG A 189 -13.78 -7.39 -22.29
CA ARG A 189 -13.32 -8.69 -21.81
C ARG A 189 -13.71 -8.91 -20.35
N TRP A 190 -14.29 -10.07 -20.07
CA TRP A 190 -14.54 -10.54 -18.71
C TRP A 190 -13.59 -11.67 -18.35
N SER A 191 -13.05 -11.62 -17.13
CA SER A 191 -12.23 -12.69 -16.57
C SER A 191 -12.99 -13.40 -15.46
N LEU A 192 -12.95 -14.74 -15.49
CA LEU A 192 -13.62 -15.61 -14.51
C LEU A 192 -12.59 -16.46 -13.76
N ASP A 193 -12.83 -16.64 -12.46
CA ASP A 193 -12.04 -17.56 -11.63
C ASP A 193 -12.79 -17.90 -10.34
N PHE A 194 -12.39 -19.00 -9.70
CA PHE A 194 -12.91 -19.45 -8.41
C PHE A 194 -11.92 -19.12 -7.28
N VAL A 195 -12.46 -18.62 -6.19
CA VAL A 195 -11.74 -18.56 -4.91
C VAL A 195 -12.43 -19.47 -3.90
N HIS A 196 -11.63 -20.17 -3.10
CA HIS A 196 -12.13 -21.15 -2.13
C HIS A 196 -11.93 -20.64 -0.70
N ASP A 197 -12.91 -20.98 0.16
CA ASP A 197 -12.86 -20.73 1.58
C ASP A 197 -13.68 -21.79 2.34
N GLN A 198 -13.83 -21.66 3.65
CA GLN A 198 -14.58 -22.58 4.49
C GLN A 198 -15.44 -21.84 5.52
N PHE A 199 -16.53 -22.47 5.94
CA PHE A 199 -17.33 -22.02 7.07
C PHE A 199 -16.66 -22.39 8.40
N ASP A 200 -17.14 -21.84 9.50
CA ASP A 200 -16.72 -22.14 10.87
C ASP A 200 -16.81 -23.64 11.21
N CYS A 201 -17.79 -24.35 10.64
CA CYS A 201 -17.93 -25.80 10.76
C CYS A 201 -16.95 -26.62 9.88
N GLY A 202 -16.00 -25.97 9.19
CA GLY A 202 -15.02 -26.64 8.31
C GLY A 202 -15.54 -27.05 6.91
N ARG A 203 -16.84 -26.92 6.63
CA ARG A 203 -17.39 -27.19 5.29
C ARG A 203 -16.90 -26.14 4.30
N ARG A 204 -16.35 -26.60 3.19
CA ARG A 204 -15.81 -25.72 2.14
C ARG A 204 -16.92 -25.11 1.29
N PHE A 205 -16.68 -23.89 0.82
CA PHE A 205 -17.45 -23.24 -0.23
C PHE A 205 -16.47 -22.56 -1.21
N ARG A 206 -17.00 -22.17 -2.36
CA ARG A 206 -16.24 -21.42 -3.35
C ARG A 206 -17.05 -20.24 -3.85
N VAL A 207 -16.35 -19.23 -4.35
CA VAL A 207 -16.96 -18.04 -4.92
C VAL A 207 -16.56 -17.97 -6.38
N LEU A 208 -17.55 -17.94 -7.27
CA LEU A 208 -17.33 -17.60 -8.67
C LEU A 208 -17.22 -16.09 -8.78
N ASN A 209 -16.06 -15.60 -9.18
CA ASN A 209 -15.81 -14.20 -9.42
C ASN A 209 -15.78 -13.91 -10.91
N ILE A 210 -16.47 -12.85 -11.33
CA ILE A 210 -16.52 -12.34 -12.69
C ILE A 210 -16.14 -10.87 -12.64
N VAL A 211 -15.09 -10.48 -13.37
CA VAL A 211 -14.53 -9.15 -13.35
C VAL A 211 -14.44 -8.61 -14.77
N ASP A 212 -14.82 -7.34 -14.98
CA ASP A 212 -14.50 -6.62 -16.21
C ASP A 212 -13.03 -6.18 -16.18
N ASP A 213 -12.26 -6.63 -17.14
CA ASP A 213 -10.82 -6.39 -17.19
C ASP A 213 -10.46 -4.94 -17.50
N VAL A 214 -11.35 -4.20 -18.12
CA VAL A 214 -11.15 -2.79 -18.47
C VAL A 214 -11.53 -1.89 -17.30
N THR A 215 -12.77 -2.02 -16.83
CA THR A 215 -13.31 -1.15 -15.77
C THR A 215 -12.87 -1.58 -14.37
N ARG A 216 -12.37 -2.81 -14.22
CA ARG A 216 -12.03 -3.44 -12.92
C ARG A 216 -13.24 -3.67 -12.03
N GLU A 217 -14.44 -3.52 -12.53
CA GLU A 217 -15.66 -3.82 -11.77
C GLU A 217 -15.76 -5.31 -11.46
N CYS A 218 -16.13 -5.62 -10.23
CA CYS A 218 -16.66 -6.91 -9.86
C CYS A 218 -18.09 -7.01 -10.40
N LEU A 219 -18.29 -7.76 -11.48
CA LEU A 219 -19.60 -7.93 -12.10
C LEU A 219 -20.47 -8.94 -11.34
N ALA A 220 -19.83 -9.94 -10.77
CA ALA A 220 -20.46 -10.93 -9.89
C ALA A 220 -19.44 -11.56 -8.95
N ALA A 221 -19.88 -11.86 -7.72
CA ALA A 221 -19.17 -12.65 -6.72
C ALA A 221 -20.18 -13.61 -6.09
N ILE A 222 -20.22 -14.86 -6.54
CA ILE A 222 -21.29 -15.81 -6.25
C ILE A 222 -20.76 -16.94 -5.37
N PRO A 223 -21.02 -16.91 -4.04
CA PRO A 223 -20.64 -18.01 -3.16
C PRO A 223 -21.63 -19.17 -3.23
N ASP A 224 -21.11 -20.37 -3.34
CA ASP A 224 -21.89 -21.61 -3.18
C ASP A 224 -20.99 -22.77 -2.72
N THR A 225 -21.59 -23.81 -2.20
CA THR A 225 -20.91 -25.05 -1.83
C THR A 225 -20.63 -25.94 -3.04
N SER A 226 -21.42 -25.79 -4.11
CA SER A 226 -21.23 -26.48 -5.37
C SER A 226 -21.68 -25.58 -6.52
N ILE A 227 -20.82 -25.39 -7.51
CA ILE A 227 -21.11 -24.61 -8.72
C ILE A 227 -20.72 -25.46 -9.92
N SER A 228 -21.72 -25.94 -10.65
CA SER A 228 -21.55 -26.70 -11.90
C SER A 228 -21.45 -25.77 -13.10
N GLY A 229 -20.95 -26.25 -14.25
CA GLY A 229 -20.93 -25.47 -15.48
C GLY A 229 -22.29 -24.95 -15.91
N ARG A 230 -23.38 -25.73 -15.69
CA ARG A 230 -24.76 -25.26 -15.91
C ARG A 230 -25.13 -24.07 -15.03
N ARG A 231 -24.66 -24.07 -13.79
CA ARG A 231 -24.86 -22.93 -12.89
C ARG A 231 -24.07 -21.71 -13.37
N VAL A 232 -22.82 -21.89 -13.78
CA VAL A 232 -22.00 -20.79 -14.34
C VAL A 232 -22.68 -20.18 -15.57
N ALA A 233 -23.15 -21.01 -16.52
CA ALA A 233 -23.85 -20.55 -17.72
C ALA A 233 -25.10 -19.73 -17.37
N ARG A 234 -25.89 -20.16 -16.37
CA ARG A 234 -27.07 -19.41 -15.92
C ARG A 234 -26.74 -18.07 -15.32
N GLU A 235 -25.71 -18.01 -14.47
CA GLU A 235 -25.26 -16.73 -13.87
C GLU A 235 -24.71 -15.77 -14.92
N LEU A 236 -23.96 -16.27 -15.90
CA LEU A 236 -23.49 -15.49 -17.03
C LEU A 236 -24.66 -14.99 -17.90
N ALA A 237 -25.67 -15.82 -18.15
CA ALA A 237 -26.87 -15.40 -18.90
C ALA A 237 -27.55 -14.21 -18.19
N ALA A 238 -27.84 -14.34 -16.90
CA ALA A 238 -28.45 -13.27 -16.11
C ALA A 238 -27.56 -12.00 -16.03
N LEU A 239 -26.25 -12.16 -16.05
CA LEU A 239 -25.32 -11.03 -16.08
C LEU A 239 -25.35 -10.31 -17.43
N ILE A 240 -25.36 -11.05 -18.53
CA ILE A 240 -25.45 -10.53 -19.90
C ILE A 240 -26.74 -9.73 -20.11
N GLU A 241 -27.86 -10.22 -19.59
CA GLU A 241 -29.15 -9.50 -19.66
C GLU A 241 -29.10 -8.14 -18.98
N ARG A 242 -28.35 -8.00 -17.91
CA ARG A 242 -28.20 -6.74 -17.13
C ARG A 242 -27.13 -5.80 -17.66
N ARG A 243 -26.02 -6.33 -18.17
CA ARG A 243 -24.80 -5.56 -18.52
C ARG A 243 -24.54 -5.47 -20.01
N GLY A 244 -25.18 -6.32 -20.81
CA GLY A 244 -24.83 -6.54 -22.20
C GLY A 244 -23.79 -7.65 -22.39
N LYS A 245 -23.66 -8.10 -23.62
CA LYS A 245 -22.76 -9.18 -24.04
C LYS A 245 -21.29 -8.72 -23.96
N PRO A 246 -20.37 -9.52 -23.36
CA PRO A 246 -18.94 -9.26 -23.44
C PRO A 246 -18.41 -9.57 -24.85
N GLY A 247 -17.34 -8.87 -25.23
CA GLY A 247 -16.62 -9.21 -26.47
C GLY A 247 -15.87 -10.54 -26.34
N MET A 248 -15.31 -10.82 -25.15
CA MET A 248 -14.57 -12.05 -24.86
C MET A 248 -14.73 -12.44 -23.40
N ILE A 249 -14.68 -13.74 -23.12
CA ILE A 249 -14.56 -14.29 -21.76
C ILE A 249 -13.24 -15.04 -21.65
N VAL A 250 -12.50 -14.80 -20.56
CA VAL A 250 -11.25 -15.52 -20.24
C VAL A 250 -11.43 -16.29 -18.94
N SER A 251 -11.03 -17.57 -18.95
CA SER A 251 -11.06 -18.41 -17.76
C SER A 251 -9.87 -19.36 -17.71
N ASP A 252 -9.66 -19.97 -16.54
CA ASP A 252 -8.79 -21.13 -16.43
C ASP A 252 -9.44 -22.39 -17.05
N ASN A 253 -8.71 -23.51 -17.00
CA ASN A 253 -9.16 -24.80 -17.52
C ASN A 253 -9.89 -25.64 -16.47
N GLY A 254 -10.56 -25.01 -15.50
CA GLY A 254 -11.36 -25.72 -14.51
C GLY A 254 -12.46 -26.58 -15.14
N THR A 255 -12.73 -27.76 -14.58
CA THR A 255 -13.70 -28.72 -15.13
C THR A 255 -15.11 -28.11 -15.32
N GLU A 256 -15.48 -27.19 -14.46
CA GLU A 256 -16.75 -26.47 -14.53
C GLU A 256 -16.80 -25.52 -15.73
N LEU A 257 -15.67 -24.90 -16.07
CA LEU A 257 -15.55 -23.89 -17.12
C LEU A 257 -15.29 -24.51 -18.50
N THR A 258 -14.79 -25.76 -18.54
CA THR A 258 -14.59 -26.54 -19.78
C THR A 258 -15.74 -27.53 -20.08
N SER A 259 -16.85 -27.44 -19.33
CA SER A 259 -18.00 -28.35 -19.49
C SER A 259 -18.77 -28.07 -20.78
N ASN A 260 -19.47 -29.12 -21.30
CA ASN A 260 -20.32 -28.98 -22.47
C ASN A 260 -21.38 -27.86 -22.31
N ALA A 261 -21.87 -27.64 -21.08
CA ALA A 261 -22.82 -26.55 -20.82
C ALA A 261 -22.25 -25.17 -21.11
N ILE A 262 -20.96 -24.95 -20.85
CA ILE A 262 -20.26 -23.71 -21.16
C ILE A 262 -19.95 -23.60 -22.64
N LEU A 263 -19.54 -24.69 -23.30
CA LEU A 263 -19.27 -24.70 -24.73
C LEU A 263 -20.55 -24.36 -25.52
N THR A 264 -21.67 -25.01 -25.19
CA THR A 264 -22.98 -24.72 -25.80
C THR A 264 -23.39 -23.27 -25.52
N PHE A 265 -23.27 -22.80 -24.26
CA PHE A 265 -23.61 -21.43 -23.88
C PHE A 265 -22.82 -20.39 -24.68
N ALA A 266 -21.51 -20.60 -24.88
CA ALA A 266 -20.64 -19.69 -25.62
C ALA A 266 -21.01 -19.69 -27.12
N ALA A 267 -21.28 -20.90 -27.70
CA ALA A 267 -21.68 -21.05 -29.11
C ALA A 267 -23.05 -20.41 -29.39
N ASP A 268 -24.06 -20.68 -28.56
CA ASP A 268 -25.43 -20.16 -28.72
C ASP A 268 -25.50 -18.63 -28.68
N ARG A 269 -24.53 -17.98 -27.97
CA ARG A 269 -24.48 -16.54 -27.82
C ARG A 269 -23.39 -15.87 -28.64
N ASP A 270 -22.66 -16.66 -29.44
CA ASP A 270 -21.51 -16.15 -30.23
C ASP A 270 -20.57 -15.33 -29.34
N ILE A 271 -20.10 -15.93 -28.21
CA ILE A 271 -19.15 -15.33 -27.28
C ILE A 271 -17.80 -16.00 -27.48
N GLU A 272 -16.77 -15.20 -27.74
CA GLU A 272 -15.39 -15.68 -27.77
C GLU A 272 -14.96 -16.10 -26.36
N TRP A 273 -14.70 -17.42 -26.20
CA TRP A 273 -14.24 -17.95 -24.92
C TRP A 273 -12.79 -18.41 -25.02
N HIS A 274 -11.92 -17.74 -24.27
CA HIS A 274 -10.49 -17.99 -24.26
C HIS A 274 -10.07 -18.72 -22.98
N TYR A 275 -9.52 -19.93 -23.12
CA TYR A 275 -8.90 -20.66 -22.02
C TYR A 275 -7.43 -20.30 -21.92
N ILE A 276 -6.97 -19.99 -20.71
CA ILE A 276 -5.55 -19.68 -20.50
C ILE A 276 -4.67 -20.89 -20.79
N ALA A 277 -3.53 -20.66 -21.41
CA ALA A 277 -2.58 -21.74 -21.66
C ALA A 277 -2.03 -22.29 -20.33
N PRO A 278 -1.86 -23.62 -20.21
CA PRO A 278 -1.27 -24.24 -19.04
C PRO A 278 0.06 -23.55 -18.66
N GLY A 279 0.24 -23.24 -17.38
CA GLY A 279 1.43 -22.57 -16.88
C GLY A 279 1.55 -21.07 -17.18
N LYS A 280 0.53 -20.44 -17.78
CA LYS A 280 0.49 -18.99 -18.05
C LYS A 280 -0.61 -18.25 -17.26
N PRO A 281 -0.56 -18.25 -15.92
CA PRO A 281 -1.58 -17.60 -15.09
C PRO A 281 -1.72 -16.10 -15.38
N MET A 282 -0.69 -15.46 -15.91
CA MET A 282 -0.73 -14.03 -16.27
C MET A 282 -1.82 -13.67 -17.26
N GLN A 283 -2.34 -14.62 -18.05
CA GLN A 283 -3.43 -14.39 -19.00
C GLN A 283 -4.76 -14.12 -18.27
N ASN A 284 -4.92 -14.58 -17.01
CA ASN A 284 -6.05 -14.31 -16.14
C ASN A 284 -5.72 -13.37 -14.95
N GLY A 285 -4.67 -12.57 -15.09
CA GLY A 285 -4.09 -11.77 -13.99
C GLY A 285 -5.01 -10.73 -13.38
N PHE A 286 -6.10 -10.34 -14.05
CA PHE A 286 -7.06 -9.36 -13.54
C PHE A 286 -7.94 -9.97 -12.45
N VAL A 287 -8.60 -11.09 -12.71
CA VAL A 287 -9.40 -11.78 -11.70
C VAL A 287 -8.51 -12.40 -10.63
N GLU A 288 -7.30 -12.89 -10.94
CA GLU A 288 -6.34 -13.33 -9.93
C GLU A 288 -5.98 -12.19 -8.95
N SER A 289 -5.73 -10.99 -9.48
CA SER A 289 -5.48 -9.80 -8.65
C SER A 289 -6.70 -9.42 -7.81
N PHE A 290 -7.91 -9.55 -8.34
CA PHE A 290 -9.17 -9.35 -7.63
C PHE A 290 -9.31 -10.38 -6.50
N ASN A 291 -9.13 -11.67 -6.80
CA ASN A 291 -9.19 -12.77 -5.83
C ASN A 291 -8.17 -12.60 -4.70
N GLY A 292 -6.97 -12.12 -5.03
CA GLY A 292 -5.96 -11.77 -4.03
C GLY A 292 -6.43 -10.68 -3.06
N ARG A 293 -7.16 -9.67 -3.56
CA ARG A 293 -7.74 -8.61 -2.71
C ARG A 293 -8.93 -9.10 -1.90
N MET A 294 -9.82 -9.87 -2.51
CA MET A 294 -10.93 -10.50 -1.79
C MET A 294 -10.41 -11.36 -0.64
N ARG A 295 -9.37 -12.15 -0.88
CA ARG A 295 -8.73 -12.95 0.16
C ARG A 295 -8.12 -12.10 1.27
N ASP A 296 -7.34 -11.08 0.92
CA ASP A 296 -6.64 -10.26 1.90
C ASP A 296 -7.60 -9.32 2.68
N GLU A 297 -8.62 -8.79 2.03
CA GLU A 297 -9.49 -7.74 2.61
C GLU A 297 -10.79 -8.29 3.20
N LEU A 298 -11.19 -9.51 2.83
CA LEU A 298 -12.45 -10.11 3.26
C LEU A 298 -12.28 -11.53 3.82
N LEU A 299 -11.83 -12.50 2.99
CA LEU A 299 -11.87 -13.91 3.37
C LEU A 299 -11.00 -14.21 4.60
N ASN A 300 -9.77 -13.66 4.66
CA ASN A 300 -8.88 -13.82 5.81
C ASN A 300 -9.28 -13.01 7.05
N GLU A 301 -10.21 -12.08 6.92
CA GLU A 301 -10.66 -11.20 8.03
C GLU A 301 -12.06 -11.60 8.56
N THR A 302 -12.73 -12.57 7.89
CA THR A 302 -14.12 -12.93 8.21
C THR A 302 -14.25 -14.41 8.48
N MET A 303 -14.89 -14.76 9.58
CA MET A 303 -15.34 -16.13 9.86
C MET A 303 -16.77 -16.31 9.34
N PHE A 304 -16.93 -17.13 8.31
CA PHE A 304 -18.24 -17.37 7.68
C PHE A 304 -19.01 -18.45 8.43
N ARG A 305 -20.19 -18.11 8.94
CA ARG A 305 -21.05 -19.05 9.71
C ARG A 305 -21.74 -20.07 8.79
N ASN A 306 -22.25 -19.63 7.66
CA ASN A 306 -22.98 -20.45 6.69
C ASN A 306 -23.05 -19.74 5.33
N LEU A 307 -23.67 -20.41 4.35
CA LEU A 307 -23.80 -19.89 3.00
C LEU A 307 -24.62 -18.59 2.91
N ALA A 308 -25.67 -18.45 3.71
CA ALA A 308 -26.48 -17.23 3.73
C ALA A 308 -25.66 -16.02 4.25
N HIS A 309 -24.90 -16.23 5.32
CA HIS A 309 -23.97 -15.22 5.83
C HIS A 309 -22.90 -14.87 4.77
N ALA A 310 -22.30 -15.87 4.13
CA ALA A 310 -21.32 -15.63 3.07
C ALA A 310 -21.90 -14.82 1.90
N ARG A 311 -23.12 -15.09 1.48
CA ARG A 311 -23.79 -14.31 0.42
C ARG A 311 -23.96 -12.85 0.78
N ILE A 312 -24.41 -12.55 2.00
CA ILE A 312 -24.61 -11.17 2.46
C ILE A 312 -23.28 -10.42 2.51
N VAL A 313 -22.28 -11.01 3.17
CA VAL A 313 -21.00 -10.34 3.42
C VAL A 313 -20.21 -10.16 2.12
N ILE A 314 -20.19 -11.16 1.24
CA ILE A 314 -19.49 -11.07 -0.04
C ILE A 314 -20.17 -10.07 -0.96
N ALA A 315 -21.52 -10.03 -1.01
CA ALA A 315 -22.24 -9.04 -1.79
C ALA A 315 -21.96 -7.60 -1.30
N ALA A 316 -21.96 -7.38 0.00
CA ALA A 316 -21.63 -6.08 0.59
C ALA A 316 -20.19 -5.65 0.26
N TRP A 317 -19.22 -6.57 0.36
CA TRP A 317 -17.84 -6.31 0.00
C TRP A 317 -17.67 -6.01 -1.51
N ALA A 318 -18.37 -6.74 -2.38
CA ALA A 318 -18.33 -6.50 -3.82
C ALA A 318 -18.93 -5.14 -4.21
N ALA A 319 -20.00 -4.73 -3.53
CA ALA A 319 -20.57 -3.40 -3.68
C ALA A 319 -19.55 -2.32 -3.26
N ASP A 320 -18.98 -2.43 -2.05
CA ASP A 320 -17.93 -1.54 -1.56
C ASP A 320 -16.70 -1.50 -2.48
N TYR A 321 -16.28 -2.64 -2.99
CA TYR A 321 -15.17 -2.74 -3.94
C TYR A 321 -15.42 -1.90 -5.19
N ASN A 322 -16.65 -1.88 -5.69
CA ASN A 322 -17.03 -1.15 -6.90
C ASN A 322 -17.27 0.34 -6.65
N THR A 323 -17.86 0.73 -5.49
CA THR A 323 -18.37 2.10 -5.28
C THR A 323 -17.53 2.94 -4.32
N GLU A 324 -16.84 2.32 -3.35
CA GLU A 324 -16.13 3.06 -2.30
C GLU A 324 -14.61 2.90 -2.35
N ARG A 325 -14.14 1.74 -2.79
CA ARG A 325 -12.74 1.37 -2.71
C ARG A 325 -11.88 2.14 -3.73
N PRO A 326 -10.84 2.92 -3.31
CA PRO A 326 -9.93 3.58 -4.25
C PRO A 326 -8.99 2.58 -4.92
N HIS A 327 -8.88 2.64 -6.25
CA HIS A 327 -8.03 1.76 -7.06
C HIS A 327 -6.82 2.51 -7.63
N SER A 328 -5.61 2.13 -7.23
CA SER A 328 -4.38 2.78 -7.70
C SER A 328 -4.13 2.63 -9.21
N ALA A 329 -4.69 1.60 -9.85
CA ALA A 329 -4.61 1.40 -11.28
C ALA A 329 -5.61 2.26 -12.09
N LEU A 330 -6.55 2.91 -11.38
CA LEU A 330 -7.58 3.79 -11.94
C LEU A 330 -7.43 5.21 -11.36
N ASP A 331 -6.22 5.66 -11.09
CA ASP A 331 -5.93 6.96 -10.48
C ASP A 331 -6.73 7.23 -9.20
N TYR A 332 -6.90 6.18 -8.38
CA TYR A 332 -7.68 6.18 -7.14
C TYR A 332 -9.19 6.43 -7.33
N GLN A 333 -9.71 6.37 -8.54
CA GLN A 333 -11.15 6.28 -8.78
C GLN A 333 -11.68 4.93 -8.30
N THR A 334 -12.98 4.85 -8.07
CA THR A 334 -13.66 3.56 -7.90
C THR A 334 -13.88 2.91 -9.25
N PRO A 335 -14.01 1.57 -9.35
CA PRO A 335 -14.35 0.90 -10.60
C PRO A 335 -15.62 1.44 -11.25
N ALA A 336 -16.69 1.71 -10.48
CA ALA A 336 -17.94 2.25 -10.98
C ALA A 336 -17.81 3.69 -11.52
N ASP A 337 -17.02 4.54 -10.84
CA ASP A 337 -16.76 5.90 -11.34
C ASP A 337 -15.96 5.88 -12.63
N TYR A 338 -14.94 5.01 -12.69
CA TYR A 338 -14.15 4.84 -13.88
C TYR A 338 -14.98 4.32 -15.06
N ALA A 339 -15.84 3.33 -14.83
CA ALA A 339 -16.75 2.80 -15.85
C ALA A 339 -17.69 3.89 -16.40
N ARG A 340 -18.27 4.72 -15.51
CA ARG A 340 -19.10 5.85 -15.91
C ARG A 340 -18.34 6.87 -16.75
N THR A 341 -17.14 7.23 -16.31
CA THR A 341 -16.27 8.17 -17.02
C THR A 341 -15.89 7.66 -18.41
N LEU A 342 -15.53 6.39 -18.50
CA LEU A 342 -15.16 5.73 -19.75
C LEU A 342 -16.35 5.65 -20.72
N THR A 343 -17.52 5.26 -20.24
CA THR A 343 -18.76 5.22 -21.04
C THR A 343 -19.14 6.60 -21.56
N ALA A 344 -19.05 7.63 -20.72
CA ALA A 344 -19.31 9.02 -21.12
C ALA A 344 -18.29 9.53 -22.15
N ALA A 345 -17.03 9.13 -22.04
CA ALA A 345 -15.99 9.49 -23.00
C ALA A 345 -16.24 8.85 -24.37
N ILE A 346 -16.70 7.58 -24.39
CA ILE A 346 -17.02 6.87 -25.64
C ILE A 346 -18.30 7.44 -26.29
N ALA A 347 -19.29 7.83 -25.50
CA ALA A 347 -20.56 8.38 -26.00
C ALA A 347 -20.44 9.82 -26.52
N ARG A 348 -19.36 10.56 -26.21
CA ARG A 348 -19.11 11.88 -26.80
C ARG A 348 -18.78 11.71 -28.27
N PRO A 349 -19.54 12.32 -29.20
CA PRO A 349 -19.14 12.33 -30.61
C PRO A 349 -17.78 13.02 -30.69
N ALA A 350 -16.82 12.38 -31.37
CA ALA A 350 -15.52 12.97 -31.64
C ALA A 350 -15.77 14.30 -32.35
N ALA A 351 -15.53 15.41 -31.66
CA ALA A 351 -15.36 16.69 -32.37
C ALA A 351 -14.26 16.41 -33.39
N ARG A 352 -14.59 16.57 -34.67
CA ARG A 352 -13.64 16.41 -35.77
C ARG A 352 -12.54 17.45 -35.61
N ASP A 353 -11.49 17.09 -34.88
CA ASP A 353 -10.19 17.70 -35.04
C ASP A 353 -9.47 16.93 -36.12
N GLU A 354 -9.42 17.48 -37.33
CA GLU A 354 -8.72 16.95 -38.49
C GLU A 354 -7.20 17.03 -38.35
N SER A 355 -6.66 17.25 -37.15
CA SER A 355 -5.22 17.32 -36.93
C SER A 355 -4.78 16.67 -35.63
N SER A 356 -4.73 15.35 -35.56
CA SER A 356 -3.64 14.69 -34.84
C SER A 356 -3.73 13.17 -34.96
N ALA A 357 -2.63 12.60 -35.43
CA ALA A 357 -2.36 11.18 -35.49
C ALA A 357 -2.72 10.47 -34.18
N ARG A 358 -3.37 9.32 -34.31
CA ARG A 358 -3.72 8.38 -33.22
C ARG A 358 -2.53 8.17 -32.29
N ARG A 359 -2.51 8.84 -31.15
CA ARG A 359 -1.61 8.46 -30.06
C ARG A 359 -2.20 7.21 -29.39
N ALA A 360 -1.56 6.09 -29.62
CA ALA A 360 -1.73 4.92 -28.77
C ALA A 360 -1.41 5.34 -27.33
N ILE A 361 -2.36 5.19 -26.41
CA ILE A 361 -2.13 5.43 -24.97
C ILE A 361 -1.27 4.27 -24.48
N ALA A 362 0.05 4.46 -24.54
CA ALA A 362 0.99 3.58 -23.87
C ALA A 362 0.85 3.80 -22.36
N GLN A 363 0.58 2.75 -21.61
CA GLN A 363 0.70 2.79 -20.16
C GLN A 363 2.16 3.13 -19.81
N PRO A 364 2.41 4.06 -18.86
CA PRO A 364 3.76 4.40 -18.46
C PRO A 364 4.46 3.17 -17.90
N ALA A 365 5.63 2.86 -18.47
CA ALA A 365 6.53 1.86 -17.96
C ALA A 365 6.95 2.21 -16.52
N PRO A 366 7.17 1.23 -15.64
CA PRO A 366 7.67 1.51 -14.31
C PRO A 366 9.05 2.17 -14.41
N ILE A 367 9.20 3.31 -13.77
CA ILE A 367 10.43 4.09 -13.65
C ILE A 367 11.52 3.21 -13.02
N GLY A 368 12.60 2.99 -13.75
CA GLY A 368 13.79 2.30 -13.25
C GLY A 368 14.56 1.48 -14.28
N VAL A 369 15.02 2.10 -15.39
CA VAL A 369 16.16 1.56 -16.15
C VAL A 369 17.05 2.71 -16.53
N ASN A 370 18.23 2.71 -15.92
CA ASN A 370 19.34 3.60 -16.20
C ASN A 370 19.98 3.17 -17.54
N THR A 371 19.75 3.93 -18.62
CA THR A 371 20.35 3.70 -19.94
C THR A 371 21.64 4.51 -20.08
N ASN A 372 22.71 4.08 -19.40
CA ASN A 372 24.06 4.52 -19.70
C ASN A 372 24.99 3.30 -19.72
N ARG A 373 25.05 2.61 -20.84
CA ARG A 373 26.21 1.82 -21.27
C ARG A 373 26.30 1.89 -22.79
N ALA A 374 27.26 2.68 -23.27
CA ALA A 374 27.71 2.65 -24.65
C ALA A 374 28.32 1.27 -24.99
N PRO A 375 28.19 0.76 -26.22
CA PRO A 375 28.83 -0.47 -26.63
C PRO A 375 30.33 -0.26 -26.78
N VAL A 376 31.11 -1.08 -26.10
CA VAL A 376 32.55 -1.23 -26.37
C VAL A 376 32.70 -2.10 -27.60
N ALA A 377 33.30 -1.57 -28.63
CA ALA A 377 33.68 -2.31 -29.83
C ALA A 377 34.77 -3.33 -29.49
N ALA A 378 34.56 -4.59 -29.88
CA ALA A 378 35.56 -5.62 -29.83
C ALA A 378 36.48 -5.45 -31.07
N GLY A 379 37.78 -5.32 -30.78
CA GLY A 379 38.86 -5.57 -31.74
C GLY A 379 39.34 -7.02 -31.62
#